data_fd6be2106611aa3d96c2124496af449b
#
_entry.id   fd6be2106611aa3d96c2124496af449b
#
_cell.length_a   1.000
_cell.length_b   1.000
_cell.length_c   1.000
_cell.angle_alpha   90.00
_cell.angle_beta   90.00
_cell.angle_gamma   90.00
#
_symmetry.space_group_name_H-M   'P 1'
#
loop_
_entity.id
_entity.type
_entity.pdbx_description
1 polymer ?
#
loop_
_entity_poly.entity_id
_entity_poly.type
_entity_poly.pdbx_seq_one_letter_code
_entity_poly.pdbx_strand_id
1 'polypeptide(L)'
;LAAAHRAGVPGNPGEAAEELARWLWDNHLSATGLLRLSRDGSASSAPATLEDYGGFALGLLEVGCALGKAIYVDQAATLLALAMEGDHEGVDPVLVAHGLATPGLSPGDISEGASPSGASLMALALLRLSHLTCAPHLREKALTYVSPYLSHAMEQPLGTGGVLRFVAEFSAPERELVVVGEGESELSALARSWNPAGALSLVVTPHQAAEFLAVGCTIMEGRLAASTPTAYLCERGTCALPVTDTAALRAQLTQ
;
A
#
# COMPACT_ATOMS: atom_id res chain seq x y z
N LEU A 1 -1.49 10.20 -8.55
CA LEU A 1 -0.41 11.18 -8.32
C LEU A 1 0.92 10.47 -8.01
N ALA A 2 1.01 9.59 -7.00
CA ALA A 2 2.24 8.86 -6.65
C ALA A 2 2.80 8.04 -7.83
N ALA A 3 1.95 7.32 -8.56
CA ALA A 3 2.35 6.59 -9.76
C ALA A 3 2.85 7.53 -10.88
N ALA A 4 2.23 8.70 -11.06
CA ALA A 4 2.66 9.71 -12.01
C ALA A 4 4.04 10.29 -11.62
N HIS A 5 4.29 10.49 -10.32
CA HIS A 5 5.60 10.91 -9.84
C HIS A 5 6.68 9.86 -10.15
N ARG A 6 6.44 8.57 -9.85
CA ARG A 6 7.38 7.49 -10.20
C ARG A 6 7.66 7.40 -11.70
N ALA A 7 6.66 7.67 -12.52
CA ALA A 7 6.77 7.67 -13.99
C ALA A 7 7.43 8.93 -14.56
N GLY A 8 7.82 9.89 -13.73
CA GLY A 8 8.45 11.15 -14.18
C GLY A 8 7.51 12.07 -14.95
N VAL A 9 6.20 11.99 -14.71
CA VAL A 9 5.22 12.87 -15.39
C VAL A 9 5.47 14.32 -14.96
N PRO A 10 5.56 15.28 -15.90
CA PRO A 10 5.73 16.69 -15.57
C PRO A 10 4.59 17.27 -14.74
N GLY A 11 4.85 18.37 -13.99
CA GLY A 11 3.83 19.10 -13.23
C GLY A 11 3.78 18.78 -11.74
N ASN A 12 4.90 18.30 -11.17
CA ASN A 12 5.08 18.04 -9.73
C ASN A 12 4.00 17.13 -9.08
N PRO A 13 3.65 15.99 -9.68
CA PRO A 13 2.60 15.13 -9.12
C PRO A 13 2.95 14.59 -7.72
N GLY A 14 4.21 14.53 -7.35
CA GLY A 14 4.65 14.15 -6.01
C GLY A 14 4.25 15.17 -4.95
N GLU A 15 4.49 16.46 -5.20
CA GLU A 15 4.10 17.55 -4.33
C GLU A 15 2.56 17.61 -4.16
N ALA A 16 1.83 17.49 -5.27
CA ALA A 16 0.36 17.45 -5.23
C ALA A 16 -0.17 16.22 -4.47
N ALA A 17 0.51 15.06 -4.56
CA ALA A 17 0.14 13.87 -3.80
C ALA A 17 0.34 14.09 -2.29
N GLU A 18 1.46 14.70 -1.92
CA GLU A 18 1.78 15.02 -0.52
C GLU A 18 0.82 16.05 0.07
N GLU A 19 0.51 17.09 -0.68
CA GLU A 19 -0.43 18.13 -0.29
C GLU A 19 -1.83 17.56 -0.03
N LEU A 20 -2.30 16.71 -0.93
CA LEU A 20 -3.58 16.00 -0.77
C LEU A 20 -3.55 15.04 0.43
N ALA A 21 -2.48 14.26 0.62
CA ALA A 21 -2.36 13.34 1.74
C ALA A 21 -2.41 14.07 3.09
N ARG A 22 -1.68 15.19 3.23
CA ARG A 22 -1.72 16.03 4.43
C ARG A 22 -3.10 16.63 4.65
N TRP A 23 -3.70 17.19 3.59
CA TRP A 23 -5.02 17.80 3.71
C TRP A 23 -6.09 16.79 4.17
N LEU A 24 -6.10 15.58 3.59
CA LEU A 24 -7.01 14.52 4.00
C LEU A 24 -6.77 14.10 5.45
N TRP A 25 -5.53 13.93 5.86
CA TRP A 25 -5.18 13.59 7.23
C TRP A 25 -5.65 14.63 8.23
N ASP A 26 -5.36 15.91 7.96
CA ASP A 26 -5.66 17.01 8.87
C ASP A 26 -7.17 17.31 8.98
N ASN A 27 -7.95 17.04 7.93
CA ASN A 27 -9.36 17.41 7.87
C ASN A 27 -10.33 16.24 8.04
N HIS A 28 -9.91 15.00 7.79
CA HIS A 28 -10.82 13.85 7.85
C HIS A 28 -10.51 12.89 9.00
N LEU A 29 -9.34 12.96 9.65
CA LEU A 29 -9.07 12.17 10.83
C LEU A 29 -9.58 12.88 12.08
N SER A 30 -10.43 12.20 12.86
CA SER A 30 -10.99 12.66 14.12
C SER A 30 -10.49 11.83 15.30
N ALA A 31 -10.82 12.25 16.52
CA ALA A 31 -10.51 11.47 17.72
C ALA A 31 -11.22 10.09 17.77
N THR A 32 -12.28 9.91 17.01
CA THR A 32 -13.09 8.67 16.96
C THR A 32 -12.83 7.83 15.71
N GLY A 33 -11.90 8.22 14.86
CA GLY A 33 -11.55 7.54 13.62
C GLY A 33 -11.66 8.43 12.37
N LEU A 34 -11.55 7.82 11.21
CA LEU A 34 -11.65 8.50 9.94
C LEU A 34 -13.10 8.94 9.67
N LEU A 35 -13.27 10.14 9.15
CA LEU A 35 -14.53 10.64 8.61
C LEU A 35 -14.56 10.44 7.10
N ARG A 36 -15.77 10.27 6.56
CA ARG A 36 -15.94 10.03 5.14
C ARG A 36 -15.31 11.14 4.29
N LEU A 37 -14.56 10.74 3.28
CA LEU A 37 -13.90 11.67 2.36
C LEU A 37 -14.95 12.39 1.50
N SER A 38 -14.81 13.72 1.34
CA SER A 38 -15.77 14.56 0.63
C SER A 38 -15.13 15.22 -0.60
N ARG A 39 -15.97 15.60 -1.58
CA ARG A 39 -15.52 16.24 -2.80
C ARG A 39 -15.43 17.76 -2.72
N ASP A 40 -16.18 18.37 -1.82
CA ASP A 40 -16.35 19.82 -1.76
C ASP A 40 -15.31 20.52 -0.87
N GLY A 41 -14.34 19.77 -0.37
CA GLY A 41 -13.29 20.30 0.50
C GLY A 41 -13.71 20.54 1.94
N SER A 42 -14.93 20.18 2.34
CA SER A 42 -15.38 20.20 3.73
C SER A 42 -15.23 18.82 4.37
N ALA A 43 -14.93 18.77 5.68
CA ALA A 43 -14.95 17.52 6.42
C ALA A 43 -16.39 17.01 6.54
N SER A 44 -16.61 15.74 6.20
CA SER A 44 -17.88 15.07 6.48
C SER A 44 -18.03 14.84 7.98
N SER A 45 -19.26 14.83 8.48
CA SER A 45 -19.57 14.38 9.85
C SER A 45 -19.90 12.87 9.90
N ALA A 46 -19.98 12.20 8.74
CA ALA A 46 -20.29 10.78 8.67
C ALA A 46 -19.01 9.94 8.93
N PRO A 47 -19.14 8.81 9.64
CA PRO A 47 -18.04 7.86 9.78
C PRO A 47 -17.57 7.34 8.41
N ALA A 48 -16.28 7.07 8.28
CA ALA A 48 -15.70 6.49 7.08
C ALA A 48 -16.11 5.03 6.91
N THR A 49 -16.22 4.61 5.66
CA THR A 49 -16.45 3.22 5.26
C THR A 49 -15.12 2.48 5.06
N LEU A 50 -15.16 1.16 4.84
CA LEU A 50 -13.95 0.39 4.47
C LEU A 50 -13.30 0.93 3.18
N GLU A 51 -14.10 1.45 2.25
CA GLU A 51 -13.59 2.08 1.02
C GLU A 51 -12.74 3.32 1.35
N ASP A 52 -13.18 4.17 2.27
CA ASP A 52 -12.44 5.37 2.71
C ASP A 52 -11.14 4.96 3.42
N TYR A 53 -11.20 4.03 4.39
CA TYR A 53 -10.01 3.55 5.11
C TYR A 53 -9.00 2.86 4.20
N GLY A 54 -9.45 1.88 3.43
CA GLY A 54 -8.59 1.11 2.53
C GLY A 54 -7.99 1.97 1.42
N GLY A 55 -8.81 2.82 0.81
CA GLY A 55 -8.39 3.73 -0.26
C GLY A 55 -7.37 4.76 0.23
N PHE A 56 -7.62 5.39 1.37
CA PHE A 56 -6.69 6.36 1.93
C PHE A 56 -5.39 5.71 2.42
N ALA A 57 -5.46 4.59 3.14
CA ALA A 57 -4.28 3.86 3.58
C ALA A 57 -3.41 3.40 2.39
N LEU A 58 -4.01 2.82 1.35
CA LEU A 58 -3.28 2.43 0.14
C LEU A 58 -2.65 3.65 -0.54
N GLY A 59 -3.37 4.77 -0.62
CA GLY A 59 -2.86 6.03 -1.15
C GLY A 59 -1.65 6.56 -0.37
N LEU A 60 -1.71 6.53 0.96
CA LEU A 60 -0.60 6.94 1.83
C LEU A 60 0.64 6.04 1.65
N LEU A 61 0.45 4.70 1.58
CA LEU A 61 1.54 3.76 1.31
C LEU A 61 2.23 4.05 -0.03
N GLU A 62 1.43 4.32 -1.08
CA GLU A 62 1.96 4.67 -2.40
C GLU A 62 2.72 6.01 -2.38
N VAL A 63 2.23 7.02 -1.64
CA VAL A 63 2.92 8.31 -1.46
C VAL A 63 4.22 8.12 -0.68
N GLY A 64 4.17 7.39 0.45
CA GLY A 64 5.34 7.09 1.27
C GLY A 64 6.45 6.40 0.49
N CYS A 65 6.10 5.37 -0.28
CA CYS A 65 7.06 4.66 -1.13
C CYS A 65 7.59 5.51 -2.29
N ALA A 66 6.73 6.30 -2.93
CA ALA A 66 7.12 7.10 -4.10
C ALA A 66 8.05 8.28 -3.72
N LEU A 67 7.83 8.87 -2.54
CA LEU A 67 8.57 10.06 -2.06
C LEU A 67 9.67 9.72 -1.04
N GLY A 68 9.80 8.47 -0.61
CA GLY A 68 10.72 8.07 0.44
C GLY A 68 10.36 8.66 1.82
N LYS A 69 9.07 8.83 2.13
CA LYS A 69 8.59 9.48 3.36
C LYS A 69 7.89 8.50 4.28
N ALA A 70 8.57 8.06 5.33
CA ALA A 70 8.12 7.07 6.30
C ALA A 70 6.85 7.47 7.06
N ILE A 71 6.62 8.78 7.27
CA ILE A 71 5.44 9.29 7.99
C ILE A 71 4.12 8.81 7.35
N TYR A 72 4.06 8.69 6.02
CA TYR A 72 2.85 8.23 5.34
C TYR A 72 2.62 6.73 5.52
N VAL A 73 3.68 5.95 5.71
CA VAL A 73 3.55 4.52 6.06
C VAL A 73 3.01 4.34 7.47
N ASP A 74 3.51 5.13 8.43
CA ASP A 74 3.02 5.15 9.82
C ASP A 74 1.53 5.55 9.90
N GLN A 75 1.16 6.61 9.16
CA GLN A 75 -0.23 7.04 9.04
C GLN A 75 -1.13 5.96 8.42
N ALA A 76 -0.67 5.28 7.38
CA ALA A 76 -1.40 4.18 6.76
C ALA A 76 -1.58 3.00 7.72
N ALA A 77 -0.53 2.63 8.46
CA ALA A 77 -0.61 1.59 9.48
C ALA A 77 -1.63 1.94 10.57
N THR A 78 -1.66 3.21 11.01
CA THR A 78 -2.65 3.72 11.96
C THR A 78 -4.09 3.58 11.42
N LEU A 79 -4.35 3.98 10.17
CA LEU A 79 -5.68 3.85 9.57
C LEU A 79 -6.12 2.39 9.44
N LEU A 80 -5.20 1.50 9.03
CA LEU A 80 -5.50 0.08 8.91
C LEU A 80 -5.78 -0.55 10.28
N ALA A 81 -5.04 -0.16 11.33
CA ALA A 81 -5.30 -0.62 12.69
C ALA A 81 -6.70 -0.18 13.16
N LEU A 82 -7.06 1.10 12.98
CA LEU A 82 -8.38 1.62 13.32
C LEU A 82 -9.51 0.88 12.59
N ALA A 83 -9.32 0.61 11.29
CA ALA A 83 -10.32 -0.14 10.51
C ALA A 83 -10.48 -1.60 10.97
N MET A 84 -9.40 -2.20 11.52
CA MET A 84 -9.40 -3.59 12.00
C MET A 84 -9.90 -3.74 13.45
N GLU A 85 -9.89 -2.68 14.27
CA GLU A 85 -10.35 -2.74 15.67
C GLU A 85 -11.80 -3.21 15.82
N GLY A 86 -12.62 -2.99 14.80
CA GLY A 86 -14.01 -3.43 14.77
C GLY A 86 -14.27 -4.76 14.08
N ASP A 87 -13.32 -5.68 14.02
CA ASP A 87 -13.31 -6.93 13.22
C ASP A 87 -14.70 -7.49 12.89
N HIS A 88 -15.27 -7.01 11.79
CA HIS A 88 -16.62 -7.33 11.33
C HIS A 88 -16.63 -8.36 10.18
N GLU A 89 -15.63 -9.25 10.15
CA GLU A 89 -15.54 -10.34 9.16
C GLU A 89 -15.62 -9.86 7.70
N GLY A 90 -14.97 -8.72 7.40
CA GLY A 90 -14.96 -8.13 6.04
C GLY A 90 -16.24 -7.37 5.67
N VAL A 91 -17.19 -7.22 6.59
CA VAL A 91 -18.37 -6.37 6.42
C VAL A 91 -18.05 -4.94 6.90
N ASP A 92 -18.53 -3.94 6.17
CA ASP A 92 -18.32 -2.54 6.52
C ASP A 92 -18.87 -2.22 7.92
N PRO A 93 -18.03 -1.76 8.88
CA PRO A 93 -18.45 -1.49 10.25
C PRO A 93 -19.55 -0.43 10.35
N VAL A 94 -19.63 0.51 9.41
CA VAL A 94 -20.70 1.51 9.36
C VAL A 94 -22.03 0.86 9.04
N LEU A 95 -22.06 -0.08 8.09
CA LEU A 95 -23.27 -0.81 7.77
C LEU A 95 -23.75 -1.67 8.95
N VAL A 96 -22.80 -2.29 9.68
CA VAL A 96 -23.12 -3.06 10.89
C VAL A 96 -23.68 -2.16 11.98
N ALA A 97 -23.03 -1.02 12.25
CA ALA A 97 -23.46 -0.07 13.28
C ALA A 97 -24.86 0.51 13.04
N HIS A 98 -25.26 0.63 11.77
CA HIS A 98 -26.60 1.10 11.38
C HIS A 98 -27.62 -0.05 11.17
N GLY A 99 -27.28 -1.30 11.48
CA GLY A 99 -28.17 -2.46 11.31
C GLY A 99 -28.48 -2.80 9.85
N LEU A 100 -27.67 -2.32 8.91
CA LEU A 100 -27.82 -2.55 7.47
C LEU A 100 -27.06 -3.80 6.99
N ALA A 101 -26.17 -4.32 7.82
CA ALA A 101 -25.45 -5.56 7.58
C ALA A 101 -25.26 -6.34 8.87
N THR A 102 -25.14 -7.66 8.77
CA THR A 102 -24.85 -8.56 9.89
C THR A 102 -23.57 -9.33 9.58
N PRO A 103 -22.55 -9.29 10.46
CA PRO A 103 -21.32 -10.05 10.29
C PRO A 103 -21.61 -11.55 10.06
N GLY A 104 -20.92 -12.15 9.10
CA GLY A 104 -21.10 -13.56 8.73
C GLY A 104 -22.39 -13.92 8.00
N LEU A 105 -23.38 -13.02 7.91
CA LEU A 105 -24.66 -13.24 7.22
C LEU A 105 -24.87 -12.33 6.01
N SER A 106 -24.31 -11.14 6.04
CA SER A 106 -24.39 -10.21 4.90
C SER A 106 -23.18 -10.40 4.00
N PRO A 107 -23.37 -10.53 2.69
CA PRO A 107 -22.22 -10.43 1.78
C PRO A 107 -21.62 -9.03 1.96
N GLY A 108 -20.31 -8.97 2.08
CA GLY A 108 -19.60 -7.69 2.02
C GLY A 108 -19.89 -7.00 0.68
N ASP A 109 -19.78 -5.69 0.66
CA ASP A 109 -19.89 -4.95 -0.59
C ASP A 109 -18.63 -5.17 -1.42
N ILE A 110 -18.72 -6.07 -2.38
CA ILE A 110 -17.68 -6.37 -3.37
C ILE A 110 -18.06 -5.85 -4.76
N SER A 111 -19.28 -5.30 -4.89
CA SER A 111 -19.71 -4.72 -6.16
C SER A 111 -18.83 -3.52 -6.49
N GLU A 112 -18.07 -3.63 -7.55
CA GLU A 112 -17.16 -2.60 -8.01
C GLU A 112 -17.78 -1.86 -9.19
N GLY A 113 -17.94 -0.56 -9.02
CA GLY A 113 -18.41 0.34 -10.07
C GLY A 113 -17.28 1.22 -10.60
N ALA A 114 -17.33 2.51 -10.25
CA ALA A 114 -16.30 3.47 -10.61
C ALA A 114 -15.03 3.37 -9.75
N SER A 115 -15.12 2.72 -8.59
CA SER A 115 -14.01 2.46 -7.63
C SER A 115 -13.97 0.99 -7.25
N PRO A 116 -12.80 0.48 -6.81
CA PRO A 116 -12.70 -0.82 -6.19
C PRO A 116 -13.48 -0.88 -4.88
N SER A 117 -13.93 -2.07 -4.47
CA SER A 117 -14.63 -2.27 -3.21
C SER A 117 -13.75 -1.98 -1.99
N GLY A 118 -14.38 -1.63 -0.87
CA GLY A 118 -13.68 -1.42 0.40
C GLY A 118 -12.86 -2.65 0.82
N ALA A 119 -13.40 -3.86 0.64
CA ALA A 119 -12.69 -5.11 0.92
C ALA A 119 -11.42 -5.26 0.06
N SER A 120 -11.50 -4.97 -1.24
CA SER A 120 -10.35 -5.02 -2.15
C SER A 120 -9.28 -3.99 -1.78
N LEU A 121 -9.69 -2.76 -1.44
CA LEU A 121 -8.76 -1.70 -1.05
C LEU A 121 -8.06 -2.00 0.27
N MET A 122 -8.78 -2.50 1.29
CA MET A 122 -8.21 -2.95 2.55
C MET A 122 -7.19 -4.08 2.33
N ALA A 123 -7.56 -5.08 1.54
CA ALA A 123 -6.68 -6.21 1.23
C ALA A 123 -5.39 -5.77 0.53
N LEU A 124 -5.48 -4.89 -0.48
CA LEU A 124 -4.33 -4.34 -1.18
C LEU A 124 -3.43 -3.49 -0.26
N ALA A 125 -4.02 -2.67 0.62
CA ALA A 125 -3.27 -1.87 1.57
C ALA A 125 -2.53 -2.74 2.60
N LEU A 126 -3.20 -3.76 3.16
CA LEU A 126 -2.58 -4.73 4.08
C LEU A 126 -1.47 -5.53 3.40
N LEU A 127 -1.66 -5.96 2.15
CA LEU A 127 -0.63 -6.64 1.38
C LEU A 127 0.58 -5.75 1.14
N ARG A 128 0.37 -4.48 0.80
CA ARG A 128 1.46 -3.51 0.63
C ARG A 128 2.21 -3.26 1.94
N LEU A 129 1.50 -3.10 3.06
CA LEU A 129 2.10 -2.91 4.37
C LEU A 129 2.87 -4.16 4.82
N SER A 130 2.39 -5.38 4.50
CA SER A 130 3.08 -6.63 4.84
C SER A 130 4.46 -6.74 4.20
N HIS A 131 4.64 -6.24 2.97
CA HIS A 131 5.95 -6.17 2.32
C HIS A 131 6.91 -5.20 3.04
N LEU A 132 6.42 -4.02 3.44
CA LEU A 132 7.24 -3.01 4.13
C LEU A 132 7.68 -3.47 5.52
N THR A 133 6.80 -4.14 6.24
CA THR A 133 7.01 -4.58 7.63
C THR A 133 7.51 -6.02 7.73
N CYS A 134 7.61 -6.75 6.61
CA CYS A 134 7.92 -8.18 6.56
C CYS A 134 7.02 -8.99 7.52
N ALA A 135 5.74 -8.63 7.63
CA ALA A 135 4.79 -9.18 8.58
C ALA A 135 3.78 -10.15 7.92
N PRO A 136 4.00 -11.49 8.01
CA PRO A 136 3.14 -12.47 7.35
C PRO A 136 1.68 -12.41 7.80
N HIS A 137 1.41 -12.08 9.06
CA HIS A 137 0.05 -11.99 9.59
C HIS A 137 -0.79 -10.91 8.89
N LEU A 138 -0.17 -9.82 8.40
CA LEU A 138 -0.88 -8.80 7.61
C LEU A 138 -1.28 -9.34 6.23
N ARG A 139 -0.43 -10.16 5.62
CA ARG A 139 -0.73 -10.86 4.38
C ARG A 139 -1.88 -11.85 4.55
N GLU A 140 -1.87 -12.62 5.65
CA GLU A 140 -2.97 -13.53 6.00
C GLU A 140 -4.27 -12.74 6.24
N LYS A 141 -4.21 -11.64 6.99
CA LYS A 141 -5.36 -10.76 7.23
C LYS A 141 -5.88 -10.16 5.91
N ALA A 142 -5.01 -9.75 4.99
CA ALA A 142 -5.42 -9.27 3.67
C ALA A 142 -6.28 -10.31 2.92
N LEU A 143 -5.89 -11.58 2.96
CA LEU A 143 -6.64 -12.66 2.33
C LEU A 143 -8.05 -12.82 2.95
N THR A 144 -8.23 -12.61 4.26
CA THR A 144 -9.55 -12.74 4.90
C THR A 144 -10.59 -11.76 4.35
N TYR A 145 -10.18 -10.57 3.89
CA TYR A 145 -11.07 -9.58 3.29
C TYR A 145 -11.66 -10.02 1.94
N VAL A 146 -10.92 -10.81 1.17
CA VAL A 146 -11.34 -11.16 -0.21
C VAL A 146 -11.68 -12.64 -0.39
N SER A 147 -11.22 -13.52 0.49
CA SER A 147 -11.45 -14.97 0.37
C SER A 147 -12.93 -15.36 0.23
N PRO A 148 -13.89 -14.71 0.91
CA PRO A 148 -15.32 -15.05 0.74
C PRO A 148 -15.85 -14.79 -0.67
N TYR A 149 -15.15 -13.97 -1.46
CA TYR A 149 -15.61 -13.45 -2.74
C TYR A 149 -14.90 -14.06 -3.96
N LEU A 150 -13.91 -14.92 -3.75
CA LEU A 150 -13.09 -15.45 -4.83
C LEU A 150 -13.92 -16.21 -5.89
N SER A 151 -14.88 -17.03 -5.45
CA SER A 151 -15.75 -17.74 -6.38
C SER A 151 -16.60 -16.78 -7.22
N HIS A 152 -17.19 -15.77 -6.56
CA HIS A 152 -17.98 -14.76 -7.25
C HIS A 152 -17.13 -13.95 -8.25
N ALA A 153 -15.90 -13.60 -7.88
CA ALA A 153 -15.00 -12.86 -8.76
C ALA A 153 -14.63 -13.65 -10.03
N MET A 154 -14.56 -14.97 -9.95
CA MET A 154 -14.35 -15.83 -11.12
C MET A 154 -15.57 -15.91 -12.02
N GLU A 155 -16.78 -15.81 -11.47
CA GLU A 155 -18.04 -15.83 -12.22
C GLU A 155 -18.38 -14.46 -12.82
N GLN A 156 -18.03 -13.38 -12.12
CA GLN A 156 -18.36 -11.99 -12.48
C GLN A 156 -17.12 -11.09 -12.56
N PRO A 157 -16.14 -11.39 -13.43
CA PRO A 157 -14.84 -10.69 -13.42
C PRO A 157 -14.93 -9.19 -13.73
N LEU A 158 -15.93 -8.74 -14.49
CA LEU A 158 -16.10 -7.33 -14.85
C LEU A 158 -16.59 -6.47 -13.68
N GLY A 159 -17.24 -7.07 -12.68
CA GLY A 159 -17.75 -6.37 -11.49
C GLY A 159 -16.87 -6.54 -10.25
N THR A 160 -15.68 -7.14 -10.37
CA THR A 160 -14.81 -7.51 -9.24
C THR A 160 -13.32 -7.32 -9.57
N GLY A 161 -13.00 -6.29 -10.34
CA GLY A 161 -11.64 -6.02 -10.81
C GLY A 161 -10.62 -5.85 -9.69
N GLY A 162 -10.99 -5.24 -8.56
CA GLY A 162 -10.12 -5.07 -7.40
C GLY A 162 -9.80 -6.41 -6.71
N VAL A 163 -10.78 -7.32 -6.59
CA VAL A 163 -10.54 -8.68 -6.09
C VAL A 163 -9.55 -9.40 -7.00
N LEU A 164 -9.75 -9.34 -8.32
CA LEU A 164 -8.85 -9.98 -9.29
C LEU A 164 -7.45 -9.36 -9.27
N ARG A 165 -7.36 -8.03 -9.11
CA ARG A 165 -6.08 -7.35 -8.90
C ARG A 165 -5.38 -7.87 -7.65
N PHE A 166 -6.09 -7.97 -6.52
CA PHE A 166 -5.52 -8.54 -5.29
C PHE A 166 -5.02 -9.97 -5.52
N VAL A 167 -5.80 -10.83 -6.18
CA VAL A 167 -5.40 -12.21 -6.49
C VAL A 167 -4.13 -12.24 -7.33
N ALA A 168 -4.02 -11.37 -8.34
CA ALA A 168 -2.83 -11.28 -9.17
C ALA A 168 -1.59 -10.86 -8.37
N GLU A 169 -1.72 -9.84 -7.49
CA GLU A 169 -0.62 -9.37 -6.65
C GLU A 169 -0.26 -10.39 -5.55
N PHE A 170 -1.26 -11.01 -4.92
CA PHE A 170 -1.07 -11.99 -3.85
C PHE A 170 -0.44 -13.30 -4.35
N SER A 171 -0.81 -13.76 -5.56
CA SER A 171 -0.32 -15.01 -6.13
C SER A 171 1.03 -14.88 -6.85
N ALA A 172 1.45 -13.66 -7.15
CA ALA A 172 2.73 -13.40 -7.78
C ALA A 172 3.90 -13.67 -6.80
N PRO A 173 5.13 -13.90 -7.31
CA PRO A 173 6.30 -13.97 -6.47
C PRO A 173 6.46 -12.70 -5.63
N GLU A 174 6.59 -12.90 -4.32
CA GLU A 174 6.82 -11.82 -3.36
C GLU A 174 8.25 -11.32 -3.50
N ARG A 175 8.42 -10.15 -4.11
CA ARG A 175 9.73 -9.58 -4.43
C ARG A 175 9.84 -8.14 -3.94
N GLU A 176 10.92 -7.82 -3.25
CA GLU A 176 11.22 -6.48 -2.73
C GLU A 176 12.54 -5.97 -3.30
N LEU A 177 12.48 -4.83 -3.98
CA LEU A 177 13.64 -4.11 -4.46
C LEU A 177 13.82 -2.82 -3.66
N VAL A 178 14.87 -2.75 -2.86
CA VAL A 178 15.24 -1.53 -2.13
C VAL A 178 16.54 -0.98 -2.69
N VAL A 179 16.53 0.28 -3.08
CA VAL A 179 17.76 1.01 -3.43
C VAL A 179 18.02 2.06 -2.38
N VAL A 180 19.19 1.98 -1.73
CA VAL A 180 19.64 2.96 -0.74
C VAL A 180 20.82 3.73 -1.31
N GLY A 181 20.72 5.06 -1.35
CA GLY A 181 21.81 5.92 -1.85
C GLY A 181 21.42 7.38 -1.93
N GLU A 182 22.42 8.24 -1.99
CA GLU A 182 22.21 9.68 -2.16
C GLU A 182 22.04 10.03 -3.64
N GLY A 183 21.13 10.95 -3.90
CA GLY A 183 20.92 11.51 -5.24
C GLY A 183 20.31 10.57 -6.27
N GLU A 184 20.18 11.08 -7.48
CA GLU A 184 19.69 10.32 -8.63
C GLU A 184 20.79 9.43 -9.22
N SER A 185 20.44 8.17 -9.51
CA SER A 185 21.35 7.21 -10.13
C SER A 185 20.60 6.35 -11.14
N GLU A 186 21.31 5.68 -12.03
CA GLU A 186 20.69 4.71 -12.94
C GLU A 186 20.02 3.55 -12.20
N LEU A 187 20.57 3.15 -11.04
CA LEU A 187 19.93 2.16 -10.16
C LEU A 187 18.58 2.67 -9.63
N SER A 188 18.54 3.91 -9.15
CA SER A 188 17.31 4.55 -8.66
C SER A 188 16.25 4.65 -9.76
N ALA A 189 16.65 5.05 -10.97
CA ALA A 189 15.75 5.15 -12.12
C ALA A 189 15.21 3.76 -12.52
N LEU A 190 16.07 2.73 -12.56
CA LEU A 190 15.64 1.36 -12.85
C LEU A 190 14.67 0.84 -11.79
N ALA A 191 14.95 1.06 -10.50
CA ALA A 191 14.08 0.63 -9.42
C ALA A 191 12.70 1.30 -9.49
N ARG A 192 12.63 2.61 -9.74
CA ARG A 192 11.33 3.31 -9.90
C ARG A 192 10.50 2.81 -11.07
N SER A 193 11.15 2.37 -12.14
CA SER A 193 10.47 1.81 -13.32
C SER A 193 10.05 0.35 -13.17
N TRP A 194 10.60 -0.37 -12.17
CA TRP A 194 10.32 -1.77 -11.95
C TRP A 194 9.08 -1.94 -11.05
N ASN A 195 8.01 -2.48 -11.62
CA ASN A 195 6.73 -2.62 -10.91
C ASN A 195 5.93 -3.84 -11.39
N PRO A 196 6.46 -5.06 -11.29
CA PRO A 196 5.67 -6.25 -11.57
C PRO A 196 4.63 -6.51 -10.47
N ALA A 197 3.61 -7.33 -10.77
CA ALA A 197 2.64 -7.76 -9.76
C ALA A 197 3.35 -8.46 -8.58
N GLY A 198 2.85 -8.24 -7.36
CA GLY A 198 3.41 -8.82 -6.13
C GLY A 198 4.76 -8.23 -5.70
N ALA A 199 5.22 -7.16 -6.34
CA ALA A 199 6.50 -6.55 -5.99
C ALA A 199 6.34 -5.20 -5.27
N LEU A 200 7.32 -4.91 -4.41
CA LEU A 200 7.55 -3.61 -3.83
C LEU A 200 8.86 -3.04 -4.36
N SER A 201 8.86 -1.80 -4.82
CA SER A 201 10.09 -1.06 -5.13
C SER A 201 10.17 0.22 -4.30
N LEU A 202 11.32 0.43 -3.64
CA LEU A 202 11.56 1.57 -2.77
C LEU A 202 12.96 2.14 -3.01
N VAL A 203 13.02 3.46 -3.25
CA VAL A 203 14.28 4.19 -3.42
C VAL A 203 14.37 5.24 -2.33
N VAL A 204 15.40 5.17 -1.50
CA VAL A 204 15.56 6.01 -0.31
C VAL A 204 17.02 6.43 -0.11
N THR A 205 17.22 7.57 0.56
CA THR A 205 18.53 7.91 1.14
C THR A 205 18.79 7.09 2.40
N PRO A 206 20.03 7.00 2.90
CA PRO A 206 20.33 6.36 4.19
C PRO A 206 19.53 6.96 5.36
N HIS A 207 19.29 8.27 5.36
CA HIS A 207 18.48 8.93 6.37
C HIS A 207 17.01 8.47 6.30
N GLN A 208 16.43 8.48 5.11
CA GLN A 208 15.06 7.98 4.91
C GLN A 208 14.92 6.50 5.26
N ALA A 209 15.92 5.66 4.94
CA ALA A 209 15.91 4.25 5.34
C ALA A 209 15.83 4.09 6.87
N ALA A 210 16.55 4.94 7.63
CA ALA A 210 16.47 4.95 9.08
C ALA A 210 15.08 5.41 9.58
N GLU A 211 14.46 6.39 8.93
CA GLU A 211 13.08 6.82 9.25
C GLU A 211 12.06 5.70 8.98
N PHE A 212 12.18 4.99 7.86
CA PHE A 212 11.33 3.81 7.57
C PHE A 212 11.49 2.72 8.63
N LEU A 213 12.74 2.41 9.03
CA LEU A 213 12.99 1.44 10.08
C LEU A 213 12.36 1.86 11.42
N ALA A 214 12.45 3.16 11.76
CA ALA A 214 11.90 3.71 13.01
C ALA A 214 10.37 3.57 13.12
N VAL A 215 9.65 3.55 11.99
CA VAL A 215 8.20 3.31 11.95
C VAL A 215 7.83 1.83 11.72
N GLY A 216 8.77 0.91 11.91
CA GLY A 216 8.53 -0.53 11.86
C GLY A 216 8.65 -1.16 10.46
N CYS A 217 9.19 -0.45 9.47
CA CYS A 217 9.47 -1.04 8.15
C CYS A 217 10.74 -1.90 8.20
N THR A 218 10.62 -3.13 8.69
CA THR A 218 11.75 -4.05 8.88
C THR A 218 12.44 -4.46 7.58
N ILE A 219 11.82 -4.19 6.44
CA ILE A 219 12.50 -4.29 5.13
C ILE A 219 13.80 -3.48 5.06
N MET A 220 13.99 -2.48 5.93
CA MET A 220 15.21 -1.67 6.01
C MET A 220 16.31 -2.27 6.88
N GLU A 221 16.07 -3.35 7.61
CA GLU A 221 17.08 -3.98 8.45
C GLU A 221 18.31 -4.39 7.63
N GLY A 222 19.49 -3.99 8.14
CA GLY A 222 20.76 -4.24 7.46
C GLY A 222 21.04 -3.41 6.20
N ARG A 223 20.18 -2.42 5.86
CA ARG A 223 20.29 -1.61 4.63
C ARG A 223 20.49 -0.12 4.86
N LEU A 224 20.93 0.28 6.07
CA LEU A 224 21.01 1.69 6.48
C LEU A 224 22.28 2.42 6.04
N ALA A 225 23.35 1.70 5.68
CA ALA A 225 24.65 2.28 5.35
C ALA A 225 25.07 1.89 3.95
N ALA A 226 25.05 2.84 3.03
CA ALA A 226 25.61 2.69 1.69
C ALA A 226 26.48 3.90 1.38
N SER A 227 27.76 3.70 1.15
CA SER A 227 28.68 4.76 0.67
C SER A 227 28.49 5.06 -0.82
N THR A 228 27.88 4.13 -1.54
CA THR A 228 27.48 4.22 -2.96
C THR A 228 26.05 3.70 -3.09
N PRO A 229 25.25 4.19 -4.06
CA PRO A 229 23.91 3.64 -4.30
C PRO A 229 23.95 2.13 -4.45
N THR A 230 23.19 1.43 -3.61
CA THR A 230 23.21 -0.03 -3.52
C THR A 230 21.78 -0.56 -3.63
N ALA A 231 21.58 -1.54 -4.52
CA ALA A 231 20.32 -2.22 -4.71
C ALA A 231 20.31 -3.56 -3.96
N TYR A 232 19.22 -3.83 -3.27
CA TYR A 232 18.93 -5.06 -2.52
C TYR A 232 17.66 -5.68 -3.10
N LEU A 233 17.78 -6.83 -3.75
CA LEU A 233 16.64 -7.60 -4.25
C LEU A 233 16.42 -8.81 -3.37
N CYS A 234 15.22 -8.93 -2.82
CA CYS A 234 14.81 -10.08 -2.04
C CYS A 234 13.60 -10.75 -2.67
N GLU A 235 13.50 -12.06 -2.51
CA GLU A 235 12.33 -12.85 -2.88
C GLU A 235 11.99 -13.79 -1.73
N ARG A 236 10.74 -13.69 -1.23
CA ARG A 236 10.24 -14.52 -0.11
C ARG A 236 11.20 -14.57 1.09
N GLY A 237 11.71 -13.40 1.49
CA GLY A 237 12.63 -13.26 2.63
C GLY A 237 14.07 -13.68 2.36
N THR A 238 14.42 -14.16 1.16
CA THR A 238 15.79 -14.47 0.77
C THR A 238 16.34 -13.37 -0.14
N CYS A 239 17.46 -12.75 0.26
CA CYS A 239 18.04 -11.66 -0.50
C CYS A 239 19.21 -12.14 -1.36
N ALA A 240 19.26 -11.67 -2.60
CA ALA A 240 20.43 -11.79 -3.46
C ALA A 240 21.59 -10.94 -2.92
N LEU A 241 22.80 -11.15 -3.43
CA LEU A 241 23.92 -10.28 -3.08
C LEU A 241 23.62 -8.84 -3.52
N PRO A 242 23.86 -7.85 -2.66
CA PRO A 242 23.67 -6.45 -3.02
C PRO A 242 24.53 -6.05 -4.23
N VAL A 243 23.99 -5.21 -5.10
CA VAL A 243 24.68 -4.74 -6.30
C VAL A 243 24.70 -3.21 -6.37
N THR A 244 25.77 -2.68 -6.98
CA THR A 244 25.99 -1.24 -7.12
C THR A 244 25.97 -0.76 -8.58
N ASP A 245 25.74 -1.65 -9.52
CA ASP A 245 25.65 -1.33 -10.94
C ASP A 245 24.35 -1.84 -11.57
N THR A 246 23.91 -1.14 -12.61
CA THR A 246 22.63 -1.38 -13.27
C THR A 246 22.59 -2.68 -14.06
N ALA A 247 23.73 -3.13 -14.61
CA ALA A 247 23.80 -4.37 -15.40
C ALA A 247 23.60 -5.60 -14.48
N ALA A 248 24.26 -5.61 -13.32
CA ALA A 248 24.08 -6.65 -12.32
C ALA A 248 22.64 -6.68 -11.78
N LEU A 249 22.04 -5.51 -11.51
CA LEU A 249 20.64 -5.45 -11.08
C LEU A 249 19.70 -6.00 -12.16
N ARG A 250 19.87 -5.61 -13.43
CA ARG A 250 19.04 -6.17 -14.53
C ARG A 250 19.15 -7.69 -14.61
N ALA A 251 20.35 -8.24 -14.44
CA ALA A 251 20.56 -9.69 -14.44
C ALA A 251 19.80 -10.39 -13.30
N GLN A 252 19.74 -9.78 -12.11
CA GLN A 252 18.95 -10.30 -10.98
C GLN A 252 17.43 -10.20 -11.21
N LEU A 253 16.95 -9.10 -11.83
CA LEU A 253 15.52 -8.88 -12.06
C LEU A 253 14.91 -9.83 -13.12
N THR A 254 15.74 -10.42 -13.98
CA THR A 254 15.32 -11.35 -15.06
C THR A 254 15.35 -12.82 -14.66
N GLN A 255 15.83 -13.15 -13.48
CA GLN A 255 15.81 -14.49 -12.89
C GLN A 255 14.47 -14.77 -12.21
#